data_cb03360fdff6e49773a2a65682c2efe9
#
_entry.id   cb03360fdff6e49773a2a65682c2efe9
#
_cell.length_a   1.000
_cell.length_b   1.000
_cell.length_c   1.000
_cell.angle_alpha   90.00
_cell.angle_beta   90.00
_cell.angle_gamma   90.00
#
_symmetry.space_group_name_H-M   'P 1'
#
loop_
_entity.id
_entity.type
_entity.pdbx_description
1 polymer ?
#
loop_
_entity_poly.entity_id
_entity_poly.type
_entity_poly.pdbx_seq_one_letter_code
_entity_poly.pdbx_strand_id
1 'polypeptide(L)'
;MYTGLLHLHHWMPFLWLLLILVLLVQNFLVWKSDREFNASLQRQNKITLILTHIQVTVGLIMLFGFNMDMFSDMGTLMGDAALRFKYVEHPTTMLLGAVLITVGNAKSKRAESGQEKAKAVVVWFGIGLALIALRFPWEAFLQGA
;
A
#
# COMPACT_ATOMS: atom_id res chain seq x y z
N MET A 1 16.35 -16.98 -5.55
CA MET A 1 15.05 -16.35 -5.89
C MET A 1 14.39 -15.71 -4.68
N TYR A 2 14.18 -16.40 -3.56
CA TYR A 2 13.58 -15.83 -2.33
C TYR A 2 14.30 -14.57 -1.83
N THR A 3 15.62 -14.59 -1.71
CA THR A 3 16.44 -13.45 -1.27
C THR A 3 16.23 -12.20 -2.13
N GLY A 4 16.14 -12.36 -3.46
CA GLY A 4 15.87 -11.22 -4.35
C GLY A 4 14.48 -10.62 -4.14
N LEU A 5 13.46 -11.47 -3.95
CA LEU A 5 12.10 -11.00 -3.61
C LEU A 5 12.06 -10.31 -2.24
N LEU A 6 12.80 -10.82 -1.26
CA LEU A 6 12.91 -10.22 0.06
C LEU A 6 13.52 -8.82 -0.02
N HIS A 7 14.63 -8.64 -0.75
CA HIS A 7 15.23 -7.32 -0.96
C HIS A 7 14.28 -6.37 -1.69
N LEU A 8 13.61 -6.83 -2.74
CA LEU A 8 12.63 -6.02 -3.46
C LEU A 8 11.49 -5.59 -2.54
N HIS A 9 10.92 -6.54 -1.78
CA HIS A 9 9.83 -6.27 -0.84
C HIS A 9 10.23 -5.33 0.28
N HIS A 10 11.50 -5.36 0.70
CA HIS A 10 12.04 -4.50 1.74
C HIS A 10 12.29 -3.05 1.23
N TRP A 11 12.92 -2.90 0.05
CA TRP A 11 13.35 -1.57 -0.43
C TRP A 11 12.27 -0.80 -1.19
N MET A 12 11.37 -1.48 -1.90
CA MET A 12 10.32 -0.83 -2.67
C MET A 12 9.36 0.03 -1.83
N PRO A 13 9.02 -0.30 -0.57
CA PRO A 13 8.20 0.55 0.29
C PRO A 13 8.77 1.95 0.54
N PHE A 14 10.08 2.15 0.54
CA PHE A 14 10.68 3.48 0.68
C PHE A 14 10.26 4.40 -0.46
N LEU A 15 10.41 3.93 -1.70
CA LEU A 15 9.98 4.67 -2.88
C LEU A 15 8.47 4.88 -2.89
N TRP A 16 7.71 3.83 -2.59
CA TRP A 16 6.26 3.88 -2.56
C TRP A 16 5.75 4.88 -1.51
N LEU A 17 6.31 4.86 -0.29
CA LEU A 17 5.91 5.76 0.78
C LEU A 17 6.17 7.22 0.42
N LEU A 18 7.33 7.51 -0.15
CA LEU A 18 7.66 8.85 -0.65
C LEU A 18 6.63 9.31 -1.70
N LEU A 19 6.36 8.47 -2.69
CA LEU A 19 5.43 8.79 -3.77
C LEU A 19 4.01 9.02 -3.26
N ILE A 20 3.49 8.15 -2.38
CA ILE A 20 2.11 8.31 -1.87
C ILE A 20 1.97 9.55 -1.00
N LEU A 21 2.97 9.91 -0.20
CA LEU A 21 2.95 11.14 0.59
C LEU A 21 2.93 12.38 -0.31
N VAL A 22 3.82 12.43 -1.31
CA VAL A 22 3.88 13.54 -2.27
C VAL A 22 2.56 13.69 -3.02
N LEU A 23 2.02 12.59 -3.54
CA LEU A 23 0.75 12.66 -4.27
C LEU A 23 -0.45 13.04 -3.40
N LEU A 24 -0.48 12.61 -2.13
CA LEU A 24 -1.54 13.02 -1.20
C LEU A 24 -1.52 14.53 -0.96
N VAL A 25 -0.32 15.11 -0.76
CA VAL A 25 -0.17 16.56 -0.64
C VAL A 25 -0.63 17.28 -1.92
N GLN A 26 -0.21 16.81 -3.10
CA GLN A 26 -0.58 17.42 -4.37
C GLN A 26 -2.10 17.35 -4.61
N ASN A 27 -2.72 16.19 -4.39
CA ASN A 27 -4.17 16.03 -4.51
C ASN A 27 -4.92 16.85 -3.46
N PHE A 28 -4.41 16.96 -2.23
CA PHE A 28 -5.00 17.82 -1.20
C PHE A 28 -5.01 19.30 -1.61
N LEU A 29 -3.92 19.78 -2.20
CA LEU A 29 -3.82 21.15 -2.72
C LEU A 29 -4.82 21.39 -3.86
N VAL A 30 -4.99 20.44 -4.78
CA VAL A 30 -6.01 20.53 -5.84
C VAL A 30 -7.42 20.54 -5.24
N TRP A 31 -7.69 19.68 -4.26
CA TRP A 31 -9.02 19.62 -3.62
C TRP A 31 -9.39 20.91 -2.89
N LYS A 32 -8.40 21.61 -2.27
CA LYS A 32 -8.65 22.79 -1.42
C LYS A 32 -8.38 24.13 -2.10
N SER A 33 -7.92 24.14 -3.34
CA SER A 33 -7.63 25.37 -4.09
C SER A 33 -8.11 25.25 -5.55
N ASP A 34 -7.94 26.31 -6.32
CA ASP A 34 -8.28 26.36 -7.75
C ASP A 34 -7.19 25.73 -8.64
N ARG A 35 -6.33 24.88 -8.09
CA ARG A 35 -5.31 24.16 -8.88
C ARG A 35 -5.96 23.13 -9.78
N GLU A 36 -5.42 23.01 -10.99
CA GLU A 36 -5.91 22.06 -11.97
C GLU A 36 -5.50 20.61 -11.64
N PHE A 37 -6.44 19.67 -11.78
CA PHE A 37 -6.16 18.25 -11.78
C PHE A 37 -5.64 17.84 -13.16
N ASN A 38 -4.35 17.94 -13.37
CA ASN A 38 -3.72 17.74 -14.66
C ASN A 38 -3.35 16.26 -14.94
N ALA A 39 -2.98 15.99 -16.20
CA ALA A 39 -2.59 14.64 -16.64
C ALA A 39 -1.36 14.07 -15.91
N SER A 40 -0.45 14.94 -15.46
CA SER A 40 0.73 14.52 -14.68
C SER A 40 0.32 13.95 -13.33
N LEU A 41 -0.56 14.63 -12.61
CA LEU A 41 -1.09 14.19 -11.32
C LEU A 41 -1.88 12.87 -11.46
N GLN A 42 -2.70 12.77 -12.50
CA GLN A 42 -3.42 11.53 -12.80
C GLN A 42 -2.47 10.36 -13.07
N ARG A 43 -1.37 10.59 -13.77
CA ARG A 43 -0.34 9.58 -14.03
C ARG A 43 0.37 9.15 -12.74
N GLN A 44 0.71 10.10 -11.87
CA GLN A 44 1.34 9.80 -10.57
C GLN A 44 0.42 8.94 -9.70
N ASN A 45 -0.88 9.28 -9.61
CA ASN A 45 -1.87 8.48 -8.90
C ASN A 45 -1.91 7.03 -9.41
N LYS A 46 -1.89 6.86 -10.75
CA LYS A 46 -1.87 5.53 -11.39
C LYS A 46 -0.57 4.76 -11.13
N ILE A 47 0.59 5.43 -11.18
CA ILE A 47 1.89 4.80 -10.89
C ILE A 47 1.91 4.31 -9.45
N THR A 48 1.48 5.12 -8.49
CA THR A 48 1.42 4.72 -7.08
C THR A 48 0.48 3.52 -6.87
N LEU A 49 -0.66 3.48 -7.54
CA LEU A 49 -1.55 2.31 -7.54
C LEU A 49 -0.85 1.05 -8.06
N ILE A 50 -0.14 1.15 -9.19
CA ILE A 50 0.58 0.02 -9.78
C ILE A 50 1.67 -0.48 -8.82
N LEU A 51 2.45 0.41 -8.23
CA LEU A 51 3.49 0.05 -7.24
C LEU A 51 2.88 -0.62 -6.00
N THR A 52 1.71 -0.16 -5.54
CA THR A 52 0.96 -0.81 -4.46
C THR A 52 0.63 -2.26 -4.81
N HIS A 53 0.10 -2.52 -6.01
CA HIS A 53 -0.22 -3.87 -6.45
C HIS A 53 1.02 -4.75 -6.61
N ILE A 54 2.11 -4.23 -7.17
CA ILE A 54 3.38 -4.97 -7.28
C ILE A 54 3.87 -5.36 -5.89
N GLN A 55 3.89 -4.42 -4.94
CA GLN A 55 4.36 -4.66 -3.57
C GLN A 55 3.54 -5.75 -2.87
N VAL A 56 2.20 -5.67 -2.96
CA VAL A 56 1.31 -6.69 -2.39
C VAL A 56 1.51 -8.04 -3.07
N THR A 57 1.61 -8.06 -4.40
CA THR A 57 1.83 -9.29 -5.17
C THR A 57 3.14 -9.98 -4.78
N VAL A 58 4.23 -9.22 -4.66
CA VAL A 58 5.51 -9.76 -4.18
C VAL A 58 5.38 -10.35 -2.77
N GLY A 59 4.69 -9.65 -1.86
CA GLY A 59 4.41 -10.15 -0.51
C GLY A 59 3.60 -11.43 -0.49
N LEU A 60 2.56 -11.53 -1.33
CA LEU A 60 1.74 -12.74 -1.46
C LEU A 60 2.53 -13.91 -2.08
N ILE A 61 3.39 -13.66 -3.06
CA ILE A 61 4.29 -14.68 -3.62
C ILE A 61 5.25 -15.19 -2.53
N MET A 62 5.79 -14.30 -1.70
CA MET A 62 6.65 -14.71 -0.57
C MET A 62 5.88 -15.52 0.46
N LEU A 63 4.65 -15.15 0.76
CA LEU A 63 3.79 -15.84 1.72
C LEU A 63 3.42 -17.23 1.22
N PHE A 64 2.77 -17.31 0.07
CA PHE A 64 2.21 -18.56 -0.45
C PHE A 64 3.22 -19.42 -1.23
N GLY A 65 4.25 -18.82 -1.83
CA GLY A 65 5.25 -19.54 -2.59
C GLY A 65 6.40 -20.11 -1.74
N PHE A 66 6.65 -19.57 -0.55
CA PHE A 66 7.82 -19.94 0.25
C PHE A 66 7.57 -20.18 1.74
N ASN A 67 6.38 -19.87 2.25
CA ASN A 67 6.08 -19.93 3.68
C ASN A 67 4.73 -20.62 3.98
N MET A 68 4.21 -21.45 3.08
CA MET A 68 2.92 -22.13 3.26
C MET A 68 2.89 -23.11 4.45
N ASP A 69 4.03 -23.70 4.76
CA ASP A 69 4.20 -24.64 5.91
C ASP A 69 3.87 -23.98 7.24
N MET A 70 3.99 -22.65 7.34
CA MET A 70 3.61 -21.91 8.55
C MET A 70 2.12 -22.03 8.88
N PHE A 71 1.29 -22.36 7.89
CA PHE A 71 -0.16 -22.56 8.07
C PHE A 71 -0.53 -23.99 8.45
N SER A 72 0.42 -24.91 8.56
CA SER A 72 0.19 -26.30 8.96
C SER A 72 -0.17 -26.44 10.46
N ASP A 73 0.33 -25.52 11.30
CA ASP A 73 -0.01 -25.43 12.72
C ASP A 73 -0.62 -24.07 13.06
N MET A 74 -1.92 -23.97 12.85
CA MET A 74 -2.67 -22.72 13.14
C MET A 74 -2.69 -22.38 14.64
N GLY A 75 -2.53 -23.35 15.54
CA GLY A 75 -2.47 -23.11 16.96
C GLY A 75 -1.25 -22.30 17.33
N THR A 76 -0.07 -22.76 16.93
CA THR A 76 1.20 -22.05 17.10
C THR A 76 1.19 -20.71 16.38
N LEU A 77 0.75 -20.66 15.11
CA LEU A 77 0.72 -19.44 14.32
C LEU A 77 -0.12 -18.34 14.98
N MET A 78 -1.29 -18.67 15.49
CA MET A 78 -2.19 -17.69 16.12
C MET A 78 -1.82 -17.38 17.57
N GLY A 79 -1.16 -18.31 18.27
CA GLY A 79 -0.70 -18.15 19.64
C GLY A 79 0.54 -17.27 19.79
N ASP A 80 1.43 -17.28 18.80
CA ASP A 80 2.64 -16.44 18.79
C ASP A 80 2.38 -15.09 18.12
N ALA A 81 2.60 -14.00 18.85
CA ALA A 81 2.32 -12.65 18.39
C ALA A 81 3.18 -12.24 17.18
N ALA A 82 4.45 -12.67 17.13
CA ALA A 82 5.35 -12.32 16.01
C ALA A 82 5.00 -13.09 14.74
N LEU A 83 4.67 -14.37 14.87
CA LEU A 83 4.22 -15.19 13.73
C LEU A 83 2.87 -14.69 13.19
N ARG A 84 1.91 -14.44 14.08
CA ARG A 84 0.61 -13.88 13.72
C ARG A 84 0.74 -12.52 13.01
N PHE A 85 1.57 -11.62 13.55
CA PHE A 85 1.85 -10.34 12.90
C PHE A 85 2.39 -10.55 11.48
N LYS A 86 3.44 -11.35 11.33
CA LYS A 86 4.17 -11.52 10.07
C LYS A 86 3.35 -12.22 8.98
N TYR A 87 2.60 -13.27 9.35
CA TYR A 87 1.96 -14.16 8.37
C TYR A 87 0.44 -13.95 8.23
N VAL A 88 -0.20 -13.23 9.16
CA VAL A 88 -1.64 -12.99 9.13
C VAL A 88 -1.97 -11.50 9.11
N GLU A 89 -1.57 -10.76 10.14
CA GLU A 89 -2.01 -9.36 10.31
C GLU A 89 -1.43 -8.44 9.25
N HIS A 90 -0.11 -8.50 9.03
CA HIS A 90 0.55 -7.68 8.01
C HIS A 90 0.01 -7.96 6.60
N PRO A 91 -0.01 -9.20 6.06
CA PRO A 91 -0.51 -9.44 4.71
C PRO A 91 -1.97 -9.02 4.53
N THR A 92 -2.83 -9.33 5.51
CA THR A 92 -4.26 -8.98 5.46
C THR A 92 -4.44 -7.47 5.41
N THR A 93 -3.71 -6.73 6.24
CA THR A 93 -3.83 -5.27 6.31
C THR A 93 -3.28 -4.62 5.05
N MET A 94 -2.17 -5.13 4.49
CA MET A 94 -1.62 -4.66 3.20
C MET A 94 -2.61 -4.87 2.06
N LEU A 95 -3.28 -6.02 2.01
CA LEU A 95 -4.29 -6.31 1.00
C LEU A 95 -5.50 -5.36 1.12
N LEU A 96 -6.02 -5.15 2.33
CA LEU A 96 -7.12 -4.22 2.57
C LEU A 96 -6.75 -2.77 2.19
N GLY A 97 -5.54 -2.33 2.53
CA GLY A 97 -5.02 -1.04 2.12
C GLY A 97 -4.96 -0.87 0.60
N ALA A 98 -4.48 -1.89 -0.11
CA ALA A 98 -4.43 -1.90 -1.57
C ALA A 98 -5.84 -1.84 -2.20
N VAL A 99 -6.82 -2.52 -1.62
CA VAL A 99 -8.23 -2.44 -2.05
C VAL A 99 -8.76 -1.01 -1.91
N LEU A 100 -8.50 -0.34 -0.78
CA LEU A 100 -8.93 1.04 -0.57
C LEU A 100 -8.28 2.01 -1.58
N ILE A 101 -7.00 1.86 -1.85
CA ILE A 101 -6.27 2.64 -2.86
C ILE A 101 -6.87 2.39 -4.26
N THR A 102 -7.21 1.15 -4.57
CA THR A 102 -7.87 0.78 -5.84
C THR A 102 -9.25 1.43 -5.97
N VAL A 103 -10.06 1.40 -4.92
CA VAL A 103 -11.36 2.07 -4.87
C VAL A 103 -11.20 3.58 -5.07
N GLY A 104 -10.21 4.19 -4.42
CA GLY A 104 -9.92 5.62 -4.57
C GLY A 104 -9.59 6.01 -6.00
N ASN A 105 -8.72 5.23 -6.66
CA ASN A 105 -8.42 5.45 -8.08
C ASN A 105 -9.64 5.27 -8.99
N ALA A 106 -10.48 4.27 -8.73
CA ALA A 106 -11.71 4.04 -9.49
C ALA A 106 -12.72 5.18 -9.32
N LYS A 107 -12.90 5.69 -8.10
CA LYS A 107 -13.75 6.85 -7.80
C LYS A 107 -13.20 8.13 -8.45
N SER A 108 -11.90 8.36 -8.37
CA SER A 108 -11.24 9.50 -9.03
C SER A 108 -11.46 9.49 -10.55
N LYS A 109 -11.38 8.34 -11.20
CA LYS A 109 -11.64 8.23 -12.64
C LYS A 109 -13.07 8.54 -13.04
N ARG A 110 -14.05 8.28 -12.18
CA ARG A 110 -15.49 8.47 -12.45
C ARG A 110 -16.00 9.86 -12.07
N ALA A 111 -15.24 10.61 -11.28
CA ALA A 111 -15.60 11.95 -10.86
C ALA A 111 -15.57 12.94 -12.05
N GLU A 112 -16.44 13.92 -12.02
CA GLU A 112 -16.60 14.89 -13.12
C GLU A 112 -15.60 16.05 -13.01
N SER A 113 -15.48 16.64 -11.81
CA SER A 113 -14.58 17.77 -11.57
C SER A 113 -13.19 17.35 -11.12
N GLY A 114 -12.18 18.20 -11.38
CA GLY A 114 -10.81 17.98 -10.89
C GLY A 114 -10.72 17.93 -9.37
N GLN A 115 -11.50 18.75 -8.67
CA GLN A 115 -11.55 18.77 -7.22
C GLN A 115 -12.13 17.46 -6.65
N GLU A 116 -13.20 16.92 -7.24
CA GLU A 116 -13.77 15.62 -6.85
C GLU A 116 -12.81 14.46 -7.11
N LYS A 117 -12.09 14.48 -8.24
CA LYS A 117 -11.03 13.52 -8.55
C LYS A 117 -9.96 13.51 -7.47
N ALA A 118 -9.45 14.69 -7.12
CA ALA A 118 -8.43 14.86 -6.10
C ALA A 118 -8.94 14.47 -4.70
N LYS A 119 -10.17 14.86 -4.34
CA LYS A 119 -10.83 14.48 -3.07
C LYS A 119 -10.91 12.96 -2.94
N ALA A 120 -11.31 12.25 -3.99
CA ALA A 120 -11.40 10.79 -3.97
C ALA A 120 -10.04 10.15 -3.67
N VAL A 121 -8.95 10.66 -4.28
CA VAL A 121 -7.59 10.18 -3.98
C VAL A 121 -7.23 10.47 -2.53
N VAL A 122 -7.37 11.71 -2.06
CA VAL A 122 -7.00 12.09 -0.69
C VAL A 122 -7.70 11.22 0.34
N VAL A 123 -9.01 11.02 0.20
CA VAL A 123 -9.79 10.25 1.18
C VAL A 123 -9.40 8.78 1.15
N TRP A 124 -9.48 8.14 -0.01
CA TRP A 124 -9.32 6.68 -0.10
C TRP A 124 -7.87 6.21 0.00
N PHE A 125 -6.93 6.93 -0.64
CA PHE A 125 -5.50 6.62 -0.48
C PHE A 125 -5.03 6.96 0.94
N GLY A 126 -5.56 8.05 1.54
CA GLY A 126 -5.25 8.41 2.92
C GLY A 126 -5.70 7.36 3.93
N ILE A 127 -6.94 6.86 3.81
CA ILE A 127 -7.44 5.76 4.67
C ILE A 127 -6.63 4.48 4.41
N GLY A 128 -6.34 4.16 3.13
CA GLY A 128 -5.52 3.01 2.77
C GLY A 128 -4.11 3.09 3.36
N LEU A 129 -3.46 4.25 3.27
CA LEU A 129 -2.16 4.50 3.87
C LEU A 129 -2.19 4.38 5.40
N ALA A 130 -3.20 4.96 6.06
CA ALA A 130 -3.36 4.87 7.50
C ALA A 130 -3.51 3.41 7.96
N LEU A 131 -4.31 2.62 7.25
CA LEU A 131 -4.48 1.19 7.53
C LEU A 131 -3.16 0.42 7.35
N ILE A 132 -2.44 0.66 6.26
CA ILE A 132 -1.11 0.08 6.01
C ILE A 132 -0.15 0.44 7.13
N ALA A 133 -0.09 1.71 7.56
CA ALA A 133 0.80 2.19 8.61
C ALA A 133 0.57 1.52 9.97
N LEU A 134 -0.66 1.09 10.28
CA LEU A 134 -1.01 0.38 11.52
C LEU A 134 -0.32 -0.99 11.67
N ARG A 135 -0.02 -1.66 10.55
CA ARG A 135 0.61 -2.99 10.53
C ARG A 135 1.85 -3.04 9.65
N PHE A 136 2.45 -1.87 9.42
CA PHE A 136 3.75 -1.77 8.75
C PHE A 136 4.86 -2.25 9.69
N PRO A 137 5.82 -3.07 9.26
CA PRO A 137 6.89 -3.57 10.10
C PRO A 137 7.99 -2.51 10.30
N TRP A 138 7.67 -1.44 11.04
CA TRP A 138 8.52 -0.25 11.22
C TRP A 138 9.93 -0.60 11.73
N GLU A 139 10.05 -1.53 12.68
CA GLU A 139 11.35 -1.94 13.21
C GLU A 139 12.24 -2.56 12.15
N ALA A 140 11.73 -3.55 11.41
CA ALA A 140 12.47 -4.17 10.31
C ALA A 140 12.78 -3.18 9.19
N PHE A 141 11.86 -2.24 8.93
CA PHE A 141 12.03 -1.20 7.92
C PHE A 141 13.16 -0.23 8.28
N LEU A 142 13.24 0.22 9.53
CA LEU A 142 14.24 1.19 9.98
C LEU A 142 15.61 0.58 10.24
N GLN A 143 15.68 -0.71 10.61
CA GLN A 143 16.94 -1.40 10.92
C GLN A 143 17.65 -1.94 9.69
N GLY A 144 17.03 -1.91 8.52
CA GLY A 144 17.62 -2.36 7.25
C GLY A 144 17.88 -3.86 7.25
N ALA A 145 16.83 -4.65 7.34
CA ALA A 145 16.90 -6.12 7.40
C ALA A 145 17.69 -6.78 6.28
#